data_98f4acc5d7760664db568970e530a286
#
_entry.id   98f4acc5d7760664db568970e530a286
#
_cell.length_a   1.000
_cell.length_b   1.000
_cell.length_c   1.000
_cell.angle_alpha   90.00
_cell.angle_beta   90.00
_cell.angle_gamma   90.00
#
_symmetry.space_group_name_H-M   'P 1'
#
loop_
_entity.id
_entity.type
_entity.pdbx_description
1 polymer ?
#
loop_
_entity_poly.entity_id
_entity_poly.type
_entity_poly.pdbx_seq_one_letter_code
_entity_poly.pdbx_strand_id
1 'polypeptide(L)'
;MDTISNPHDVFFRESFGRREIAQDFLRHQLPAQLLETLDLDSLEISKDSYVSQDLRTAYSDLVYRLRSRDPDQDPALYVYVLFEHKSSPEHWVVLQLLRYISLQGEAYRKQHPEARCLPPVYPLVIYHGERPWQVPSDFHALVEPLPSALAPYVPQFRYALHDLSARTDAEIKGDVLTRLVQLALRWIFTDEPLEPLSRLIALIQHINNRDTALEILESLLRYYVQGTQRVAEDDARRLLQQTAPGDPIMQTFIDRYIEQGIRQGIEQGIEQGIEQGIEQGKRQGEAEVLLRLLERKFGPASAALRQRIQEADAETLLDWSERILTADTPEAVFH
;
A
#
# COMPACT_ATOMS: atom_id res chain seq x y z
N MET A 1 -3.85 -1.50 14.35
CA MET A 1 -2.87 -1.28 13.25
C MET A 1 -3.58 -1.65 11.96
N ASP A 2 -3.91 -0.66 11.16
CA ASP A 2 -4.39 -0.93 9.82
C ASP A 2 -3.25 -1.62 9.06
N THR A 3 -3.39 -2.91 8.84
CA THR A 3 -2.48 -3.68 8.01
C THR A 3 -2.49 -3.01 6.63
N ILE A 4 -1.36 -2.44 6.21
CA ILE A 4 -1.20 -1.92 4.85
C ILE A 4 -1.51 -3.08 3.92
N SER A 5 -2.65 -3.05 3.25
CA SER A 5 -3.20 -4.18 2.48
C SER A 5 -2.27 -4.62 1.35
N ASN A 6 -1.35 -3.75 0.90
CA ASN A 6 -0.29 -4.04 -0.06
C ASN A 6 0.84 -3.00 0.04
N PRO A 7 1.90 -3.26 0.81
CA PRO A 7 2.98 -2.31 1.01
C PRO A 7 3.75 -1.98 -0.28
N HIS A 8 3.82 -2.91 -1.22
CA HIS A 8 4.49 -2.71 -2.51
C HIS A 8 3.74 -1.67 -3.35
N ASP A 9 2.40 -1.77 -3.40
CA ASP A 9 1.55 -0.83 -4.13
C ASP A 9 1.60 0.58 -3.51
N VAL A 10 1.60 0.67 -2.19
CA VAL A 10 1.70 1.96 -1.49
C VAL A 10 3.02 2.63 -1.82
N PHE A 11 4.15 1.92 -1.67
CA PHE A 11 5.47 2.47 -1.98
C PHE A 11 5.60 2.85 -3.46
N PHE A 12 5.09 2.01 -4.37
CA PHE A 12 5.07 2.31 -5.80
C PHE A 12 4.28 3.60 -6.10
N ARG A 13 3.05 3.70 -5.60
CA ARG A 13 2.19 4.88 -5.83
C ARG A 13 2.77 6.17 -5.26
N GLU A 14 3.30 6.12 -4.05
CA GLU A 14 3.94 7.28 -3.43
C GLU A 14 5.18 7.74 -4.19
N SER A 15 5.94 6.79 -4.74
CA SER A 15 7.16 7.07 -5.48
C SER A 15 6.87 7.54 -6.91
N PHE A 16 6.20 6.72 -7.71
CA PHE A 16 5.90 7.03 -9.12
C PHE A 16 4.73 8.03 -9.29
N GLY A 17 4.01 8.34 -8.22
CA GLY A 17 3.11 9.48 -8.12
C GLY A 17 3.82 10.84 -8.03
N ARG A 18 5.15 10.85 -7.91
CA ARG A 18 5.97 12.08 -7.98
C ARG A 18 6.34 12.38 -9.42
N ARG A 19 6.05 13.59 -9.83
CA ARG A 19 6.26 14.01 -11.24
C ARG A 19 7.71 13.87 -11.67
N GLU A 20 8.66 14.27 -10.84
CA GLU A 20 10.09 14.18 -11.13
C GLU A 20 10.55 12.74 -11.37
N ILE A 21 10.09 11.80 -10.54
CA ILE A 21 10.43 10.37 -10.70
C ILE A 21 9.79 9.80 -11.96
N ALA A 22 8.51 10.11 -12.19
CA ALA A 22 7.79 9.64 -13.37
C ALA A 22 8.41 10.17 -14.66
N GLN A 23 8.75 11.46 -14.74
CA GLN A 23 9.39 12.07 -15.90
C GLN A 23 10.75 11.45 -16.20
N ASP A 24 11.61 11.33 -15.17
CA ASP A 24 12.94 10.78 -15.36
C ASP A 24 12.88 9.28 -15.70
N PHE A 25 12.00 8.52 -15.07
CA PHE A 25 11.76 7.11 -15.40
C PHE A 25 11.31 6.95 -16.86
N LEU A 26 10.31 7.70 -17.30
CA LEU A 26 9.82 7.63 -18.68
C LEU A 26 10.87 8.05 -19.71
N ARG A 27 11.77 8.99 -19.37
CA ARG A 27 12.90 9.37 -20.23
C ARG A 27 13.81 8.19 -20.57
N HIS A 28 13.91 7.23 -19.65
CA HIS A 28 14.75 6.05 -19.81
C HIS A 28 13.99 4.80 -20.31
N GLN A 29 12.67 4.80 -20.26
CA GLN A 29 11.86 3.64 -20.62
C GLN A 29 11.09 3.78 -21.93
N LEU A 30 10.73 5.01 -22.31
CA LEU A 30 10.03 5.22 -23.58
C LEU A 30 10.96 5.01 -24.78
N PRO A 31 10.44 4.44 -25.88
CA PRO A 31 11.17 4.38 -27.16
C PRO A 31 11.64 5.78 -27.62
N ALA A 32 12.83 5.84 -28.23
CA ALA A 32 13.42 7.10 -28.69
C ALA A 32 12.47 7.91 -29.60
N GLN A 33 11.73 7.22 -30.49
CA GLN A 33 10.77 7.86 -31.39
C GLN A 33 9.62 8.56 -30.62
N LEU A 34 9.19 8.00 -29.48
CA LEU A 34 8.20 8.65 -28.62
C LEU A 34 8.78 9.84 -27.86
N LEU A 35 10.04 9.74 -27.42
CA LEU A 35 10.72 10.85 -26.73
C LEU A 35 10.96 12.06 -27.64
N GLU A 36 11.15 11.84 -28.93
CA GLU A 36 11.27 12.93 -29.92
C GLU A 36 9.97 13.68 -30.14
N THR A 37 8.83 12.99 -30.02
CA THR A 37 7.50 13.54 -30.30
C THR A 37 6.77 14.07 -29.06
N LEU A 38 7.15 13.62 -27.87
CA LEU A 38 6.44 13.94 -26.62
C LEU A 38 7.18 14.98 -25.80
N ASP A 39 6.42 15.86 -25.18
CA ASP A 39 6.91 16.80 -24.18
C ASP A 39 6.78 16.19 -22.78
N LEU A 40 7.90 15.66 -22.25
CA LEU A 40 7.94 15.10 -20.90
C LEU A 40 7.66 16.15 -19.80
N ASP A 41 7.92 17.44 -20.08
CA ASP A 41 7.64 18.52 -19.13
C ASP A 41 6.15 18.84 -19.04
N SER A 42 5.35 18.32 -19.96
CA SER A 42 3.89 18.39 -19.90
C SER A 42 3.24 17.28 -19.07
N LEU A 43 4.03 16.39 -18.45
CA LEU A 43 3.52 15.23 -17.73
C LEU A 43 2.52 15.64 -16.64
N GLU A 44 1.32 15.11 -16.76
CA GLU A 44 0.26 15.18 -15.76
C GLU A 44 -0.03 13.78 -15.23
N ILE A 45 -0.13 13.64 -13.92
CA ILE A 45 -0.51 12.37 -13.27
C ILE A 45 -2.01 12.40 -13.07
N SER A 46 -2.73 11.52 -13.75
CA SER A 46 -4.18 11.44 -13.60
C SER A 46 -4.53 10.94 -12.21
N LYS A 47 -5.26 11.76 -11.45
CA LYS A 47 -5.85 11.37 -10.16
C LYS A 47 -7.10 10.51 -10.34
N ASP A 48 -7.71 10.58 -11.49
CA ASP A 48 -8.89 9.83 -11.86
C ASP A 48 -8.45 8.54 -12.57
N SER A 49 -8.19 7.49 -11.79
CA SER A 49 -8.27 6.16 -12.39
C SER A 49 -9.75 5.94 -12.72
N TYR A 50 -10.10 6.00 -14.01
CA TYR A 50 -11.46 5.71 -14.54
C TYR A 50 -11.85 4.25 -14.36
N VAL A 51 -11.16 3.58 -13.47
CA VAL A 51 -11.33 2.17 -13.16
C VAL A 51 -12.46 2.05 -12.15
N SER A 52 -13.42 1.17 -12.41
CA SER A 52 -14.50 0.84 -11.48
C SER A 52 -13.92 0.47 -10.11
N GLN A 53 -14.67 0.72 -9.06
CA GLN A 53 -14.25 0.47 -7.67
C GLN A 53 -13.74 -0.97 -7.47
N ASP A 54 -14.29 -1.94 -8.21
CA ASP A 54 -13.91 -3.36 -8.20
C ASP A 54 -12.50 -3.64 -8.76
N LEU A 55 -11.97 -2.74 -9.61
CA LEU A 55 -10.64 -2.87 -10.20
C LEU A 55 -9.58 -2.06 -9.45
N ARG A 56 -9.98 -1.01 -8.71
CA ARG A 56 -9.07 -0.21 -7.87
C ARG A 56 -8.46 -1.00 -6.72
N THR A 57 -9.14 -2.05 -6.27
CA THR A 57 -8.68 -2.88 -5.15
C THR A 57 -7.65 -3.95 -5.54
N ALA A 58 -7.47 -4.19 -6.84
CA ALA A 58 -6.63 -5.29 -7.31
C ALA A 58 -5.23 -4.86 -7.79
N TYR A 59 -5.03 -3.60 -8.21
CA TYR A 59 -3.78 -3.18 -8.88
C TYR A 59 -3.41 -1.72 -8.62
N SER A 60 -2.11 -1.46 -8.52
CA SER A 60 -1.53 -0.12 -8.39
C SER A 60 -1.29 0.50 -9.76
N ASP A 61 -2.32 1.14 -10.29
CA ASP A 61 -2.25 1.74 -11.61
C ASP A 61 -1.95 3.24 -11.51
N LEU A 62 -1.07 3.70 -12.38
CA LEU A 62 -0.83 5.12 -12.61
C LEU A 62 -1.03 5.44 -14.08
N VAL A 63 -1.73 6.51 -14.34
CA VAL A 63 -1.93 7.03 -15.70
C VAL A 63 -1.27 8.38 -15.83
N TYR A 64 -0.31 8.47 -16.74
CA TYR A 64 0.36 9.71 -17.10
C TYR A 64 -0.20 10.22 -18.42
N ARG A 65 -0.46 11.51 -18.49
CA ARG A 65 -0.84 12.21 -19.69
C ARG A 65 0.32 13.08 -20.14
N LEU A 66 0.70 12.95 -21.42
CA LEU A 66 1.76 13.71 -22.05
C LEU A 66 1.22 14.39 -23.30
N ARG A 67 1.67 15.60 -23.55
CA ARG A 67 1.33 16.35 -24.79
C ARG A 67 2.34 16.05 -25.88
N SER A 68 1.87 16.14 -27.13
CA SER A 68 2.77 16.20 -28.29
C SER A 68 3.57 17.51 -28.28
N ARG A 69 4.82 17.46 -28.74
CA ARG A 69 5.61 18.66 -29.04
C ARG A 69 5.09 19.41 -30.25
N ASP A 70 4.37 18.71 -31.12
CA ASP A 70 3.69 19.30 -32.27
C ASP A 70 2.31 19.81 -31.82
N PRO A 71 2.09 21.15 -31.77
CA PRO A 71 0.83 21.73 -31.32
C PRO A 71 -0.35 21.42 -32.23
N ASP A 72 -0.10 21.02 -33.49
CA ASP A 72 -1.12 20.65 -34.46
C ASP A 72 -1.55 19.17 -34.32
N GLN A 73 -0.86 18.41 -33.49
CA GLN A 73 -1.22 17.02 -33.17
C GLN A 73 -1.94 16.94 -31.79
N ASP A 74 -3.24 16.96 -31.82
CA ASP A 74 -4.10 16.50 -30.72
C ASP A 74 -4.68 15.14 -31.16
N PRO A 75 -4.68 14.12 -30.31
CA PRO A 75 -4.76 14.10 -28.86
C PRO A 75 -3.44 13.84 -28.14
N ALA A 76 -3.41 14.22 -26.84
CA ALA A 76 -2.31 13.83 -25.93
C ALA A 76 -2.13 12.32 -25.87
N LEU A 77 -0.89 11.84 -25.75
CA LEU A 77 -0.60 10.45 -25.48
C LEU A 77 -0.87 10.12 -24.01
N TYR A 78 -1.53 9.01 -23.75
CA TYR A 78 -1.63 8.45 -22.41
C TYR A 78 -0.60 7.32 -22.23
N VAL A 79 0.26 7.45 -21.22
CA VAL A 79 1.12 6.37 -20.78
C VAL A 79 0.46 5.71 -19.57
N TYR A 80 -0.07 4.52 -19.80
CA TYR A 80 -0.67 3.73 -18.75
C TYR A 80 0.39 2.82 -18.12
N VAL A 81 0.65 2.99 -16.83
CA VAL A 81 1.62 2.18 -16.09
C VAL A 81 0.89 1.25 -15.14
N LEU A 82 1.00 -0.03 -15.40
CA LEU A 82 0.58 -1.10 -14.47
C LEU A 82 1.77 -1.55 -13.64
N PHE A 83 1.61 -1.57 -12.34
CA PHE A 83 2.59 -2.15 -11.43
C PHE A 83 2.18 -3.56 -11.02
N GLU A 84 3.01 -4.54 -11.35
CA GLU A 84 2.81 -5.94 -11.00
C GLU A 84 3.87 -6.38 -9.99
N HIS A 85 3.46 -6.73 -8.76
CA HIS A 85 4.34 -7.05 -7.64
C HIS A 85 4.25 -8.49 -7.15
N LYS A 86 3.44 -9.35 -7.80
CA LYS A 86 3.22 -10.72 -7.37
C LYS A 86 4.49 -11.57 -7.53
N SER A 87 4.65 -12.54 -6.66
CA SER A 87 5.72 -13.55 -6.71
C SER A 87 5.68 -14.40 -7.99
N SER A 88 4.53 -14.47 -8.64
CA SER A 88 4.34 -15.05 -9.97
C SER A 88 3.54 -14.09 -10.85
N PRO A 89 4.02 -13.78 -12.07
CA PRO A 89 3.32 -12.91 -13.00
C PRO A 89 1.90 -13.38 -13.31
N GLU A 90 0.96 -12.43 -13.42
CA GLU A 90 -0.42 -12.75 -13.80
C GLU A 90 -0.50 -13.12 -15.29
N HIS A 91 -0.91 -14.35 -15.59
CA HIS A 91 -1.00 -14.85 -16.97
C HIS A 91 -1.91 -13.97 -17.87
N TRP A 92 -2.97 -13.41 -17.29
CA TRP A 92 -3.97 -12.62 -18.01
C TRP A 92 -3.69 -11.12 -18.07
N VAL A 93 -2.49 -10.67 -17.74
CA VAL A 93 -2.11 -9.25 -17.72
C VAL A 93 -2.40 -8.54 -19.05
N VAL A 94 -2.18 -9.21 -20.19
CA VAL A 94 -2.47 -8.64 -21.52
C VAL A 94 -3.95 -8.34 -21.69
N LEU A 95 -4.82 -9.29 -21.31
CA LEU A 95 -6.27 -9.11 -21.37
C LEU A 95 -6.74 -8.00 -20.44
N GLN A 96 -6.16 -7.93 -19.26
CA GLN A 96 -6.41 -6.89 -18.27
C GLN A 96 -6.06 -5.50 -18.82
N LEU A 97 -4.87 -5.33 -19.39
CA LEU A 97 -4.44 -4.08 -20.01
C LEU A 97 -5.37 -3.67 -21.17
N LEU A 98 -5.81 -4.62 -22.00
CA LEU A 98 -6.78 -4.34 -23.08
C LEU A 98 -8.11 -3.83 -22.51
N ARG A 99 -8.59 -4.43 -21.43
CA ARG A 99 -9.78 -3.95 -20.71
C ARG A 99 -9.60 -2.51 -20.21
N TYR A 100 -8.44 -2.18 -19.62
CA TYR A 100 -8.15 -0.83 -19.15
C TYR A 100 -8.11 0.20 -20.28
N ILE A 101 -7.47 -0.13 -21.40
CA ILE A 101 -7.43 0.73 -22.58
C ILE A 101 -8.85 1.01 -23.08
N SER A 102 -9.71 -0.03 -23.12
CA SER A 102 -11.10 0.13 -23.52
C SER A 102 -11.88 1.06 -22.57
N LEU A 103 -11.72 0.89 -21.26
CA LEU A 103 -12.35 1.75 -20.25
C LEU A 103 -11.85 3.20 -20.33
N GLN A 104 -10.54 3.38 -20.54
CA GLN A 104 -9.95 4.71 -20.76
C GLN A 104 -10.54 5.39 -22.00
N GLY A 105 -10.70 4.63 -23.08
CA GLY A 105 -11.34 5.13 -24.31
C GLY A 105 -12.81 5.52 -24.10
N GLU A 106 -13.57 4.73 -23.35
CA GLU A 106 -14.95 5.08 -22.99
C GLU A 106 -15.04 6.34 -22.14
N ALA A 107 -14.17 6.48 -21.17
CA ALA A 107 -14.10 7.66 -20.30
C ALA A 107 -13.73 8.91 -21.11
N TYR A 108 -12.71 8.81 -21.98
CA TYR A 108 -12.33 9.89 -22.86
C TYR A 108 -13.50 10.33 -23.75
N ARG A 109 -14.22 9.40 -24.37
CA ARG A 109 -15.41 9.68 -25.19
C ARG A 109 -16.51 10.40 -24.41
N LYS A 110 -16.73 10.05 -23.13
CA LYS A 110 -17.71 10.74 -22.28
C LYS A 110 -17.31 12.18 -21.97
N GLN A 111 -16.02 12.44 -21.78
CA GLN A 111 -15.49 13.77 -21.47
C GLN A 111 -15.37 14.65 -22.74
N HIS A 112 -15.19 14.03 -23.90
CA HIS A 112 -15.00 14.70 -25.17
C HIS A 112 -16.05 14.22 -26.21
N PRO A 113 -17.32 14.61 -26.06
CA PRO A 113 -18.42 14.09 -26.93
C PRO A 113 -18.19 14.36 -28.43
N GLU A 114 -17.46 15.43 -28.76
CA GLU A 114 -17.15 15.82 -30.14
C GLU A 114 -15.93 15.08 -30.72
N ALA A 115 -15.18 14.36 -29.91
CA ALA A 115 -14.00 13.63 -30.38
C ALA A 115 -14.41 12.48 -31.29
N ARG A 116 -13.71 12.34 -32.42
CA ARG A 116 -13.91 11.27 -33.40
C ARG A 116 -12.83 10.20 -33.34
N CYS A 117 -11.76 10.46 -32.59
CA CYS A 117 -10.62 9.57 -32.40
C CYS A 117 -10.32 9.42 -30.91
N LEU A 118 -9.77 8.27 -30.53
CA LEU A 118 -9.26 8.05 -29.20
C LEU A 118 -7.78 8.46 -29.12
N PRO A 119 -7.32 8.96 -27.99
CA PRO A 119 -5.89 9.17 -27.78
C PRO A 119 -5.17 7.83 -27.76
N PRO A 120 -3.93 7.77 -28.27
CA PRO A 120 -3.12 6.58 -28.19
C PRO A 120 -2.77 6.29 -26.73
N VAL A 121 -2.64 4.99 -26.38
CA VAL A 121 -2.24 4.53 -25.06
C VAL A 121 -0.99 3.69 -25.19
N TYR A 122 0.05 4.01 -24.41
CA TYR A 122 1.26 3.23 -24.30
C TYR A 122 1.22 2.41 -23.00
N PRO A 123 0.92 1.12 -23.07
CA PRO A 123 0.85 0.29 -21.87
C PRO A 123 2.25 -0.16 -21.45
N LEU A 124 2.58 0.08 -20.19
CA LEU A 124 3.86 -0.28 -19.58
C LEU A 124 3.61 -1.07 -18.30
N VAL A 125 4.22 -2.23 -18.19
CA VAL A 125 4.23 -3.05 -16.99
C VAL A 125 5.57 -2.88 -16.28
N ILE A 126 5.55 -2.52 -15.01
CA ILE A 126 6.71 -2.56 -14.13
C ILE A 126 6.57 -3.77 -13.23
N TYR A 127 7.54 -4.65 -13.27
CA TYR A 127 7.56 -5.89 -12.51
C TYR A 127 8.78 -5.94 -11.57
N HIS A 128 8.55 -6.41 -10.33
CA HIS A 128 9.60 -6.56 -9.32
C HIS A 128 9.40 -7.85 -8.49
N GLY A 129 9.13 -8.97 -9.09
CA GLY A 129 9.04 -10.25 -8.38
C GLY A 129 10.40 -10.88 -8.07
N GLU A 130 10.38 -12.01 -7.39
CA GLU A 130 11.60 -12.80 -7.10
C GLU A 130 12.14 -13.52 -8.34
N ARG A 131 11.28 -13.83 -9.29
CA ARG A 131 11.63 -14.58 -10.52
C ARG A 131 11.45 -13.70 -11.75
N PRO A 132 12.25 -13.91 -12.80
CA PRO A 132 12.07 -13.20 -14.06
C PRO A 132 10.67 -13.37 -14.64
N TRP A 133 10.20 -12.32 -15.33
CA TRP A 133 8.92 -12.32 -16.01
C TRP A 133 8.89 -13.34 -17.16
N GLN A 134 7.84 -14.18 -17.21
CA GLN A 134 7.70 -15.23 -18.22
C GLN A 134 6.37 -15.19 -18.97
N VAL A 135 5.54 -14.17 -18.71
CA VAL A 135 4.25 -14.01 -19.39
C VAL A 135 4.46 -13.32 -20.74
N PRO A 136 3.83 -13.82 -21.82
CA PRO A 136 3.90 -13.17 -23.13
C PRO A 136 3.40 -11.74 -23.09
N SER A 137 4.08 -10.83 -23.82
CA SER A 137 3.69 -9.42 -23.94
C SER A 137 2.73 -9.15 -25.10
N ASP A 138 2.34 -10.16 -25.85
CA ASP A 138 1.49 -10.04 -27.04
C ASP A 138 0.15 -10.76 -26.82
N PHE A 139 -0.95 -10.11 -27.24
CA PHE A 139 -2.29 -10.65 -27.06
C PHE A 139 -2.54 -11.93 -27.85
N HIS A 140 -1.94 -12.08 -29.05
CA HIS A 140 -2.10 -13.29 -29.86
C HIS A 140 -1.60 -14.54 -29.13
N ALA A 141 -0.62 -14.43 -28.24
CA ALA A 141 -0.14 -15.55 -27.44
C ALA A 141 -1.15 -16.06 -26.41
N LEU A 142 -2.23 -15.33 -26.13
CA LEU A 142 -3.34 -15.81 -25.30
C LEU A 142 -4.40 -16.57 -26.09
N VAL A 143 -4.31 -16.55 -27.43
CA VAL A 143 -5.30 -17.18 -28.32
C VAL A 143 -4.62 -18.32 -29.08
N GLU A 144 -4.44 -19.46 -28.42
CA GLU A 144 -3.81 -20.62 -29.01
C GLU A 144 -4.78 -21.80 -29.00
N PRO A 145 -4.86 -22.54 -30.14
CA PRO A 145 -4.26 -22.24 -31.44
C PRO A 145 -4.96 -21.10 -32.19
N LEU A 146 -4.15 -20.19 -32.80
CA LEU A 146 -4.65 -19.09 -33.62
C LEU A 146 -4.45 -19.40 -35.11
N PRO A 147 -5.50 -19.89 -35.82
CA PRO A 147 -5.42 -20.10 -37.27
C PRO A 147 -5.13 -18.75 -38.00
N SER A 148 -4.27 -18.79 -39.01
CA SER A 148 -3.87 -17.58 -39.75
C SER A 148 -5.05 -16.82 -40.35
N ALA A 149 -6.13 -17.51 -40.73
CA ALA A 149 -7.36 -16.92 -41.24
C ALA A 149 -8.12 -16.10 -40.17
N LEU A 150 -7.95 -16.41 -38.90
CA LEU A 150 -8.60 -15.71 -37.78
C LEU A 150 -7.72 -14.59 -37.20
N ALA A 151 -6.42 -14.58 -37.46
CA ALA A 151 -5.50 -13.57 -36.93
C ALA A 151 -5.95 -12.13 -37.18
N PRO A 152 -6.52 -11.75 -38.36
CA PRO A 152 -6.99 -10.38 -38.59
C PRO A 152 -8.19 -9.96 -37.71
N TYR A 153 -8.88 -10.91 -37.08
CA TYR A 153 -10.05 -10.66 -36.22
C TYR A 153 -9.73 -10.69 -34.72
N VAL A 154 -8.49 -10.99 -34.37
CA VAL A 154 -7.99 -10.96 -32.97
C VAL A 154 -7.27 -9.63 -32.74
N PRO A 155 -7.49 -8.96 -31.57
CA PRO A 155 -6.79 -7.72 -31.27
C PRO A 155 -5.28 -7.89 -31.39
N GLN A 156 -4.63 -7.02 -32.15
CA GLN A 156 -3.18 -6.93 -32.21
C GLN A 156 -2.70 -5.90 -31.20
N PHE A 157 -2.25 -6.37 -30.06
CA PHE A 157 -1.94 -5.56 -28.92
C PHE A 157 -0.74 -6.15 -28.17
N ARG A 158 0.16 -5.26 -27.68
CA ARG A 158 1.28 -5.61 -26.81
C ARG A 158 1.56 -4.50 -25.80
N TYR A 159 2.24 -4.86 -24.73
CA TYR A 159 2.73 -3.92 -23.73
C TYR A 159 4.25 -3.90 -23.67
N ALA A 160 4.82 -2.80 -23.14
CA ALA A 160 6.21 -2.70 -22.78
C ALA A 160 6.43 -3.27 -21.37
N LEU A 161 7.54 -3.94 -21.16
CA LEU A 161 7.90 -4.54 -19.87
C LEU A 161 9.18 -3.91 -19.32
N HIS A 162 9.10 -3.45 -18.07
CA HIS A 162 10.25 -3.07 -17.26
C HIS A 162 10.39 -4.08 -16.12
N ASP A 163 11.15 -5.15 -16.37
CA ASP A 163 11.39 -6.21 -15.40
C ASP A 163 12.61 -5.88 -14.52
N LEU A 164 12.37 -5.46 -13.28
CA LEU A 164 13.43 -5.16 -12.31
C LEU A 164 14.14 -6.42 -11.82
N SER A 165 13.47 -7.57 -11.80
CA SER A 165 14.07 -8.83 -11.32
C SER A 165 15.18 -9.34 -12.25
N ALA A 166 15.05 -9.09 -13.55
CA ALA A 166 15.99 -9.50 -14.57
C ALA A 166 17.16 -8.52 -14.78
N ARG A 167 17.12 -7.30 -14.20
CA ARG A 167 18.14 -6.26 -14.40
C ARG A 167 19.20 -6.31 -13.32
N THR A 168 20.42 -5.97 -13.68
CA THR A 168 21.50 -5.65 -12.74
C THR A 168 21.36 -4.20 -12.23
N ASP A 169 22.00 -3.87 -11.12
CA ASP A 169 21.99 -2.51 -10.56
C ASP A 169 22.55 -1.45 -11.54
N ALA A 170 23.50 -1.85 -12.40
CA ALA A 170 24.09 -0.98 -13.43
C ALA A 170 23.13 -0.70 -14.61
N GLU A 171 22.17 -1.58 -14.85
CA GLU A 171 21.16 -1.43 -15.90
C GLU A 171 19.95 -0.60 -15.44
N ILE A 172 19.81 -0.36 -14.13
CA ILE A 172 18.79 0.54 -13.58
C ILE A 172 19.25 1.97 -13.83
N LYS A 173 18.56 2.65 -14.74
CA LYS A 173 18.83 4.02 -15.18
C LYS A 173 17.95 5.02 -14.45
N GLY A 174 18.36 6.28 -14.50
CA GLY A 174 17.68 7.42 -13.93
C GLY A 174 18.59 8.25 -13.04
N ASP A 175 18.06 9.35 -12.55
CA ASP A 175 18.68 10.17 -11.51
C ASP A 175 18.71 9.43 -10.16
N VAL A 176 19.19 10.11 -9.13
CA VAL A 176 19.33 9.52 -7.78
C VAL A 176 17.99 9.02 -7.25
N LEU A 177 16.91 9.81 -7.39
CA LEU A 177 15.57 9.45 -6.89
C LEU A 177 14.99 8.26 -7.63
N THR A 178 14.99 8.32 -8.96
CA THR A 178 14.44 7.28 -9.82
C THR A 178 15.18 5.95 -9.65
N ARG A 179 16.50 6.00 -9.52
CA ARG A 179 17.32 4.81 -9.25
C ARG A 179 17.05 4.24 -7.86
N LEU A 180 16.97 5.10 -6.83
CA LEU A 180 16.71 4.69 -5.46
C LEU A 180 15.39 3.90 -5.36
N VAL A 181 14.31 4.44 -5.94
CA VAL A 181 13.01 3.77 -5.91
C VAL A 181 13.03 2.42 -6.62
N GLN A 182 13.64 2.33 -7.79
CA GLN A 182 13.75 1.07 -8.54
C GLN A 182 14.62 0.04 -7.79
N LEU A 183 15.73 0.48 -7.18
CA LEU A 183 16.59 -0.38 -6.38
C LEU A 183 15.88 -0.84 -5.10
N ALA A 184 15.11 0.03 -4.46
CA ALA A 184 14.31 -0.34 -3.29
C ALA A 184 13.30 -1.45 -3.60
N LEU A 185 12.57 -1.33 -4.71
CA LEU A 185 11.65 -2.36 -5.20
C LEU A 185 12.38 -3.66 -5.53
N ARG A 186 13.55 -3.58 -6.18
CA ARG A 186 14.33 -4.74 -6.59
C ARG A 186 14.91 -5.50 -5.39
N TRP A 187 15.47 -4.78 -4.42
CA TRP A 187 16.22 -5.38 -3.30
C TRP A 187 15.34 -5.83 -2.14
N ILE A 188 14.05 -5.53 -2.16
CA ILE A 188 13.14 -5.92 -1.07
C ILE A 188 13.09 -7.43 -0.83
N PHE A 189 13.36 -8.24 -1.87
CA PHE A 189 13.32 -9.70 -1.79
C PHE A 189 14.68 -10.34 -1.46
N THR A 190 15.72 -9.56 -1.20
CA THR A 190 17.04 -10.11 -0.83
C THR A 190 17.00 -10.75 0.56
N ASP A 191 17.78 -11.79 0.79
CA ASP A 191 17.81 -12.51 2.07
C ASP A 191 18.34 -11.64 3.21
N GLU A 192 19.30 -10.75 2.92
CA GLU A 192 19.93 -9.82 3.87
C GLU A 192 19.57 -8.37 3.53
N PRO A 193 18.40 -7.85 3.95
CA PRO A 193 17.89 -6.54 3.52
C PRO A 193 18.62 -5.34 4.16
N LEU A 194 19.39 -5.53 5.22
CA LEU A 194 20.07 -4.42 5.94
C LEU A 194 21.18 -3.76 5.10
N GLU A 195 21.97 -4.54 4.41
CA GLU A 195 23.04 -4.00 3.56
C GLU A 195 22.49 -3.21 2.36
N PRO A 196 21.52 -3.74 1.58
CA PRO A 196 20.81 -2.95 0.59
C PRO A 196 20.15 -1.69 1.13
N LEU A 197 19.50 -1.77 2.29
CA LEU A 197 18.87 -0.59 2.92
C LEU A 197 19.92 0.47 3.28
N SER A 198 21.10 0.07 3.77
CA SER A 198 22.20 1.00 4.02
C SER A 198 22.62 1.75 2.76
N ARG A 199 22.74 1.06 1.63
CA ARG A 199 23.07 1.68 0.34
C ARG A 199 21.99 2.65 -0.12
N LEU A 200 20.71 2.30 0.07
CA LEU A 200 19.59 3.20 -0.27
C LEU A 200 19.61 4.48 0.60
N ILE A 201 19.86 4.34 1.90
CA ILE A 201 20.01 5.48 2.80
C ILE A 201 21.19 6.37 2.37
N ALA A 202 22.31 5.79 1.98
CA ALA A 202 23.46 6.56 1.47
C ALA A 202 23.12 7.32 0.18
N LEU A 203 22.28 6.78 -0.70
CA LEU A 203 21.81 7.49 -1.90
C LEU A 203 20.93 8.70 -1.56
N ILE A 204 20.15 8.65 -0.46
CA ILE A 204 19.30 9.77 -0.03
C ILE A 204 20.12 11.02 0.28
N GLN A 205 21.33 10.87 0.79
CA GLN A 205 22.24 12.00 1.08
C GLN A 205 22.61 12.81 -0.17
N HIS A 206 22.48 12.24 -1.37
CA HIS A 206 22.76 12.91 -2.64
C HIS A 206 21.53 13.64 -3.21
N ILE A 207 20.41 13.63 -2.50
CA ILE A 207 19.20 14.36 -2.90
C ILE A 207 19.32 15.80 -2.43
N ASN A 208 19.34 16.74 -3.39
CA ASN A 208 19.55 18.16 -3.09
C ASN A 208 18.40 18.80 -2.30
N ASN A 209 17.15 18.37 -2.55
CA ASN A 209 15.98 18.89 -1.86
C ASN A 209 15.79 18.13 -0.54
N ARG A 210 15.91 18.84 0.58
CA ARG A 210 15.84 18.27 1.93
C ARG A 210 14.48 17.67 2.25
N ASP A 211 13.39 18.34 1.85
CA ASP A 211 12.04 17.86 2.15
C ASP A 211 11.75 16.58 1.34
N THR A 212 12.12 16.55 0.08
CA THR A 212 12.04 15.34 -0.76
C THR A 212 12.87 14.20 -0.17
N ALA A 213 14.08 14.48 0.31
CA ALA A 213 14.95 13.47 0.93
C ALA A 213 14.30 12.85 2.18
N LEU A 214 13.70 13.68 3.05
CA LEU A 214 12.99 13.23 4.25
C LEU A 214 11.75 12.39 3.91
N GLU A 215 10.93 12.83 2.97
CA GLU A 215 9.74 12.10 2.55
C GLU A 215 10.08 10.74 1.90
N ILE A 216 11.12 10.69 1.10
CA ILE A 216 11.60 9.42 0.50
C ILE A 216 12.17 8.48 1.56
N LEU A 217 12.92 9.01 2.52
CA LEU A 217 13.44 8.21 3.64
C LEU A 217 12.29 7.62 4.47
N GLU A 218 11.28 8.42 4.78
CA GLU A 218 10.09 7.97 5.51
C GLU A 218 9.34 6.86 4.75
N SER A 219 9.09 7.08 3.47
CA SER A 219 8.42 6.10 2.61
C SER A 219 9.23 4.79 2.50
N LEU A 220 10.56 4.89 2.34
CA LEU A 220 11.46 3.74 2.28
C LEU A 220 11.45 2.92 3.58
N LEU A 221 11.56 3.59 4.73
CA LEU A 221 11.57 2.90 6.02
C LEU A 221 10.20 2.28 6.34
N ARG A 222 9.12 3.00 6.05
CA ARG A 222 7.77 2.43 6.15
C ARG A 222 7.63 1.18 5.28
N TYR A 223 8.17 1.19 4.08
CA TYR A 223 8.13 0.03 3.18
C TYR A 223 8.92 -1.16 3.73
N TYR A 224 10.17 -0.97 4.18
CA TYR A 224 11.04 -2.05 4.63
C TYR A 224 10.70 -2.55 6.04
N VAL A 225 10.28 -1.67 6.95
CA VAL A 225 10.06 -1.99 8.36
C VAL A 225 8.61 -2.36 8.62
N GLN A 226 7.67 -1.44 8.33
CA GLN A 226 6.27 -1.60 8.70
C GLN A 226 5.49 -2.43 7.67
N GLY A 227 5.72 -2.18 6.39
CA GLY A 227 4.96 -2.81 5.30
C GLY A 227 5.35 -4.27 5.09
N THR A 228 6.62 -4.51 4.77
CA THR A 228 7.11 -5.85 4.42
C THR A 228 7.67 -6.61 5.63
N GLN A 229 7.93 -5.92 6.74
CA GLN A 229 8.54 -6.47 7.96
C GLN A 229 9.89 -7.19 7.70
N ARG A 230 10.60 -6.77 6.65
CA ARG A 230 11.90 -7.38 6.27
C ARG A 230 13.04 -6.91 7.17
N VAL A 231 12.89 -5.77 7.83
CA VAL A 231 13.87 -5.16 8.74
C VAL A 231 13.20 -4.84 10.06
N ALA A 232 13.81 -5.24 11.17
CA ALA A 232 13.32 -4.85 12.49
C ALA A 232 13.58 -3.36 12.74
N GLU A 233 12.69 -2.72 13.48
CA GLU A 233 12.74 -1.28 13.75
C GLU A 233 14.04 -0.85 14.42
N ASP A 234 14.52 -1.63 15.41
CA ASP A 234 15.77 -1.35 16.11
C ASP A 234 17.00 -1.47 15.20
N ASP A 235 16.95 -2.38 14.21
CA ASP A 235 18.03 -2.54 13.24
C ASP A 235 18.04 -1.36 12.25
N ALA A 236 16.87 -0.91 11.80
CA ALA A 236 16.74 0.27 10.96
C ALA A 236 17.25 1.53 11.68
N ARG A 237 16.90 1.71 12.97
CA ARG A 237 17.38 2.81 13.80
C ARG A 237 18.91 2.80 13.96
N ARG A 238 19.49 1.65 14.26
CA ARG A 238 20.96 1.49 14.35
C ARG A 238 21.64 1.81 13.01
N LEU A 239 21.04 1.36 11.92
CA LEU A 239 21.55 1.59 10.58
C LEU A 239 21.56 3.09 10.22
N LEU A 240 20.50 3.82 10.52
CA LEU A 240 20.43 5.28 10.32
C LEU A 240 21.55 6.01 11.06
N GLN A 241 21.77 5.66 12.33
CA GLN A 241 22.81 6.27 13.15
C GLN A 241 24.23 5.98 12.64
N GLN A 242 24.44 4.80 12.05
CA GLN A 242 25.74 4.37 11.53
C GLN A 242 26.04 4.90 10.13
N THR A 243 25.03 4.94 9.26
CA THR A 243 25.23 5.31 7.85
C THR A 243 25.45 6.79 7.63
N ALA A 244 24.87 7.63 8.46
CA ALA A 244 24.93 9.09 8.33
C ALA A 244 25.11 9.82 9.67
N PRO A 245 26.23 9.57 10.39
CA PRO A 245 26.47 10.22 11.67
C PRO A 245 26.60 11.73 11.51
N GLY A 246 25.71 12.47 12.16
CA GLY A 246 25.69 13.94 12.12
C GLY A 246 25.05 14.57 10.89
N ASP A 247 24.43 13.79 10.01
CA ASP A 247 23.65 14.31 8.90
C ASP A 247 22.35 14.98 9.43
N PRO A 248 22.10 16.27 9.12
CA PRO A 248 20.92 16.98 9.64
C PRO A 248 19.59 16.39 9.17
N ILE A 249 19.55 15.74 8.00
CA ILE A 249 18.34 15.07 7.47
C ILE A 249 18.04 13.84 8.33
N MET A 250 19.05 13.02 8.59
CA MET A 250 18.91 11.83 9.43
C MET A 250 18.56 12.17 10.87
N GLN A 251 19.18 13.22 11.43
CA GLN A 251 18.86 13.70 12.78
C GLN A 251 17.39 14.14 12.85
N THR A 252 16.96 14.97 11.90
CA THR A 252 15.56 15.44 11.84
C THR A 252 14.58 14.28 11.68
N PHE A 253 14.94 13.27 10.88
CA PHE A 253 14.12 12.09 10.71
C PHE A 253 14.00 11.28 12.01
N ILE A 254 15.13 11.00 12.68
CA ILE A 254 15.16 10.27 13.95
C ILE A 254 14.30 10.99 15.00
N ASP A 255 14.41 12.30 15.11
CA ASP A 255 13.62 13.11 16.05
C ASP A 255 12.12 13.00 15.76
N ARG A 256 11.70 13.14 14.49
CA ARG A 256 10.30 13.00 14.07
C ARG A 256 9.80 11.58 14.29
N TYR A 257 10.62 10.58 14.00
CA TYR A 257 10.25 9.18 14.16
C TYR A 257 10.03 8.80 15.63
N ILE A 258 10.90 9.28 16.52
CA ILE A 258 10.75 9.13 17.97
C ILE A 258 9.47 9.83 18.44
N GLU A 259 9.20 11.05 17.99
CA GLU A 259 7.99 11.81 18.36
C GLU A 259 6.72 11.09 17.89
N GLN A 260 6.71 10.54 16.68
CA GLN A 260 5.59 9.74 16.17
C GLN A 260 5.38 8.46 16.98
N GLY A 261 6.47 7.75 17.31
CA GLY A 261 6.42 6.53 18.14
C GLY A 261 5.85 6.82 19.53
N ILE A 262 6.28 7.91 20.17
CA ILE A 262 5.74 8.35 21.45
C ILE A 262 4.24 8.66 21.34
N ARG A 263 3.83 9.41 20.32
CA ARG A 263 2.41 9.76 20.09
C ARG A 263 1.55 8.52 19.89
N GLN A 264 1.97 7.59 19.04
CA GLN A 264 1.26 6.33 18.81
C GLN A 264 1.19 5.48 20.07
N GLY A 265 2.29 5.40 20.84
CA GLY A 265 2.30 4.69 22.12
C GLY A 265 1.34 5.29 23.16
N ILE A 266 1.24 6.61 23.23
CA ILE A 266 0.30 7.31 24.10
C ILE A 266 -1.15 7.02 23.64
N GLU A 267 -1.44 7.13 22.35
CA GLU A 267 -2.77 6.90 21.77
C GLU A 267 -3.25 5.46 22.01
N GLN A 268 -2.40 4.48 21.75
CA GLN A 268 -2.69 3.06 22.06
C GLN A 268 -2.86 2.81 23.56
N GLY A 269 -2.03 3.44 24.41
CA GLY A 269 -2.16 3.34 25.85
C GLY A 269 -3.47 3.94 26.37
N ILE A 270 -3.92 5.05 25.81
CA ILE A 270 -5.22 5.67 26.12
C ILE A 270 -6.37 4.77 25.68
N GLU A 271 -6.34 4.25 24.46
CA GLU A 271 -7.38 3.37 23.90
C GLU A 271 -7.52 2.09 24.73
N GLN A 272 -6.41 1.43 25.02
CA GLN A 272 -6.39 0.24 25.90
C GLN A 272 -6.87 0.57 27.32
N GLY A 273 -6.47 1.72 27.87
CA GLY A 273 -6.91 2.17 29.18
C GLY A 273 -8.41 2.46 29.24
N ILE A 274 -8.98 3.05 28.19
CA ILE A 274 -10.42 3.28 28.06
C ILE A 274 -11.18 1.94 27.96
N GLU A 275 -10.74 1.03 27.11
CA GLU A 275 -11.38 -0.28 26.93
C GLU A 275 -11.38 -1.07 28.23
N GLN A 276 -10.23 -1.18 28.91
CA GLN A 276 -10.12 -1.81 30.21
C GLN A 276 -10.98 -1.13 31.29
N GLY A 277 -11.02 0.21 31.27
CA GLY A 277 -11.84 1.00 32.19
C GLY A 277 -13.34 0.77 31.99
N ILE A 278 -13.80 0.68 30.74
CA ILE A 278 -15.20 0.37 30.40
C ILE A 278 -15.55 -1.05 30.85
N GLU A 279 -14.70 -2.03 30.57
CA GLU A 279 -14.91 -3.44 30.96
C GLU A 279 -14.96 -3.59 32.48
N GLN A 280 -14.02 -2.98 33.19
CA GLN A 280 -13.99 -2.99 34.67
C GLN A 280 -15.21 -2.25 35.25
N GLY A 281 -15.56 -1.09 34.71
CA GLY A 281 -16.72 -0.32 35.14
C GLY A 281 -18.04 -1.08 34.92
N LYS A 282 -18.18 -1.76 33.77
CA LYS A 282 -19.33 -2.61 33.49
C LYS A 282 -19.43 -3.76 34.49
N ARG A 283 -18.33 -4.50 34.71
CA ARG A 283 -18.29 -5.60 35.66
C ARG A 283 -18.62 -5.15 37.10
N GLN A 284 -18.03 -4.04 37.53
CA GLN A 284 -18.34 -3.48 38.86
C GLN A 284 -19.80 -3.08 39.02
N GLY A 285 -20.36 -2.42 37.99
CA GLY A 285 -21.77 -2.01 37.96
C GLY A 285 -22.72 -3.20 37.98
N GLU A 286 -22.45 -4.25 37.22
CA GLU A 286 -23.22 -5.50 37.22
C GLU A 286 -23.15 -6.21 38.57
N ALA A 287 -21.96 -6.31 39.18
CA ALA A 287 -21.77 -6.87 40.49
C ALA A 287 -22.54 -6.10 41.58
N GLU A 288 -22.53 -4.76 41.54
CA GLU A 288 -23.27 -3.91 42.50
C GLU A 288 -24.79 -4.08 42.37
N VAL A 289 -25.29 -4.11 41.10
CA VAL A 289 -26.71 -4.33 40.82
C VAL A 289 -27.15 -5.71 41.34
N LEU A 290 -26.38 -6.76 41.00
CA LEU A 290 -26.69 -8.12 41.47
C LEU A 290 -26.70 -8.23 43.01
N LEU A 291 -25.71 -7.64 43.68
CA LEU A 291 -25.64 -7.60 45.12
C LEU A 291 -26.84 -6.92 45.74
N ARG A 292 -27.25 -5.78 45.21
CA ARG A 292 -28.43 -5.02 45.65
C ARG A 292 -29.73 -5.79 45.44
N LEU A 293 -29.89 -6.50 44.34
CA LEU A 293 -31.04 -7.37 44.09
C LEU A 293 -31.09 -8.54 45.06
N LEU A 294 -29.95 -9.19 45.34
CA LEU A 294 -29.79 -10.27 46.28
C LEU A 294 -30.17 -9.85 47.70
N GLU A 295 -29.63 -8.72 48.17
CA GLU A 295 -29.95 -8.17 49.49
C GLU A 295 -31.41 -7.78 49.65
N ARG A 296 -32.05 -7.29 48.59
CA ARG A 296 -33.46 -6.94 48.60
C ARG A 296 -34.38 -8.15 48.62
N LYS A 297 -33.98 -9.27 47.98
CA LYS A 297 -34.83 -10.47 47.88
C LYS A 297 -34.63 -11.40 49.04
N PHE A 298 -33.40 -11.59 49.52
CA PHE A 298 -33.04 -12.63 50.51
C PHE A 298 -32.49 -12.08 51.83
N GLY A 299 -32.28 -10.76 51.95
CA GLY A 299 -31.64 -10.15 53.10
C GLY A 299 -30.14 -9.96 52.93
N PRO A 300 -29.43 -9.47 53.96
CA PRO A 300 -28.01 -9.13 53.88
C PRO A 300 -27.13 -10.27 53.38
N ALA A 301 -26.33 -10.03 52.35
CA ALA A 301 -25.40 -11.00 51.77
C ALA A 301 -24.22 -11.28 52.72
N SER A 302 -23.80 -12.54 52.85
CA SER A 302 -22.60 -12.92 53.61
C SER A 302 -21.33 -12.37 52.97
N ALA A 303 -20.25 -12.23 53.73
CA ALA A 303 -18.95 -11.80 53.23
C ALA A 303 -18.42 -12.67 52.08
N ALA A 304 -18.60 -13.99 52.20
CA ALA A 304 -18.20 -14.97 51.19
C ALA A 304 -18.97 -14.78 49.87
N LEU A 305 -20.25 -14.44 49.96
CA LEU A 305 -21.11 -14.20 48.79
C LEU A 305 -20.76 -12.91 48.09
N ARG A 306 -20.46 -11.85 48.83
CA ARG A 306 -19.98 -10.57 48.29
C ARG A 306 -18.66 -10.74 47.55
N GLN A 307 -17.72 -11.49 48.14
CA GLN A 307 -16.44 -11.75 47.49
C GLN A 307 -16.61 -12.54 46.17
N ARG A 308 -17.46 -13.57 46.17
CA ARG A 308 -17.75 -14.39 44.99
C ARG A 308 -18.33 -13.55 43.85
N ILE A 309 -19.21 -12.59 44.14
CA ILE A 309 -19.79 -11.67 43.17
C ILE A 309 -18.73 -10.71 42.64
N GLN A 310 -17.83 -10.19 43.48
CA GLN A 310 -16.77 -9.27 43.07
C GLN A 310 -15.69 -9.93 42.19
N GLU A 311 -15.46 -11.24 42.36
CA GLU A 311 -14.47 -12.00 41.60
C GLU A 311 -15.02 -12.57 40.29
N ALA A 312 -16.33 -12.56 40.07
CA ALA A 312 -16.97 -13.11 38.89
C ALA A 312 -16.73 -12.24 37.64
N ASP A 313 -16.70 -12.89 36.49
CA ASP A 313 -16.68 -12.20 35.17
C ASP A 313 -18.07 -11.67 34.78
N ALA A 314 -18.11 -10.82 33.76
CA ALA A 314 -19.34 -10.14 33.33
C ALA A 314 -20.42 -11.12 32.84
N GLU A 315 -20.04 -12.22 32.17
CA GLU A 315 -20.99 -13.22 31.68
C GLU A 315 -21.65 -13.96 32.82
N THR A 316 -20.84 -14.36 33.81
CA THR A 316 -21.33 -14.98 35.04
C THR A 316 -22.23 -14.06 35.86
N LEU A 317 -21.91 -12.77 35.96
CA LEU A 317 -22.74 -11.79 36.66
C LEU A 317 -24.09 -11.58 35.95
N LEU A 318 -24.12 -11.57 34.65
CA LEU A 318 -25.33 -11.49 33.88
C LEU A 318 -26.23 -12.72 34.11
N ASP A 319 -25.68 -13.91 34.01
CA ASP A 319 -26.35 -15.19 34.27
C ASP A 319 -26.99 -15.23 35.68
N TRP A 320 -26.23 -14.81 36.70
CA TRP A 320 -26.74 -14.74 38.05
C TRP A 320 -27.82 -13.67 38.21
N SER A 321 -27.72 -12.57 37.48
CA SER A 321 -28.75 -11.52 37.47
C SER A 321 -30.06 -11.98 36.84
N GLU A 322 -30.03 -12.89 35.89
CA GLU A 322 -31.23 -13.52 35.33
C GLU A 322 -31.83 -14.57 36.30
N ARG A 323 -30.96 -15.42 36.88
CA ARG A 323 -31.40 -16.49 37.82
C ARG A 323 -32.01 -15.95 39.11
N ILE A 324 -31.59 -14.79 39.59
CA ILE A 324 -32.15 -14.19 40.80
C ILE A 324 -33.65 -13.93 40.68
N LEU A 325 -34.18 -13.75 39.48
CA LEU A 325 -35.61 -13.51 39.26
C LEU A 325 -36.49 -14.71 39.67
N THR A 326 -35.97 -15.92 39.46
CA THR A 326 -36.74 -17.19 39.69
C THR A 326 -36.21 -18.01 40.85
N ALA A 327 -35.04 -17.71 41.39
CA ALA A 327 -34.44 -18.48 42.52
C ALA A 327 -35.23 -18.31 43.80
N ASP A 328 -35.46 -19.41 44.52
CA ASP A 328 -36.15 -19.39 45.83
C ASP A 328 -35.17 -19.24 47.02
N THR A 329 -33.89 -19.49 46.81
CA THR A 329 -32.82 -19.36 47.80
C THR A 329 -31.60 -18.65 47.25
N PRO A 330 -30.77 -18.00 48.11
CA PRO A 330 -29.56 -17.34 47.64
C PRO A 330 -28.62 -18.29 46.90
N GLU A 331 -28.46 -19.52 47.38
CA GLU A 331 -27.56 -20.53 46.81
C GLU A 331 -27.99 -20.96 45.40
N ALA A 332 -29.31 -20.96 45.12
CA ALA A 332 -29.86 -21.33 43.81
C ALA A 332 -29.50 -20.34 42.70
N VAL A 333 -29.08 -19.10 43.04
CA VAL A 333 -28.63 -18.09 42.08
C VAL A 333 -27.26 -18.49 41.49
N PHE A 334 -26.40 -19.17 42.23
CA PHE A 334 -25.00 -19.41 41.92
C PHE A 334 -24.72 -20.82 41.39
N HIS A 335 -25.73 -21.61 41.17
CA HIS A 335 -25.67 -22.95 40.60
C HIS A 335 -26.33 -22.92 39.22
#